data_2b0381daecbe42c2b537a0649e540f77
#
_entry.id   2b0381daecbe42c2b537a0649e540f77
#
_cell.length_a   1.000
_cell.length_b   1.000
_cell.length_c   1.000
_cell.angle_alpha   90.00
_cell.angle_beta   90.00
_cell.angle_gamma   90.00
#
_symmetry.space_group_name_H-M   'P 1'
#
loop_
_entity.id
_entity.type
_entity.pdbx_description
1 polymer ?
#
loop_
_entity_poly.entity_id
_entity_poly.type
_entity_poly.pdbx_seq_one_letter_code
_entity_poly.pdbx_strand_id
1 'polypeptide(L)'
;GKDSMYVDGNLQGRYGETHKVSALETLQFSTISLIDDVTRCVTMDSKVAGDLVYVLGTTRNELGASEYYAHLGYLGRNVPEVRPDEFAPSYRHLMHAIENGLVASAHGIYRGGLAVHLAMVAMGGNLGLEADLTQVPGGGKMRDDVLLFSESAGRFIVTIDPDKREAFEDIF
;
A
#
# COMPACT_ATOMS: atom_id res chain seq x y z
N GLY A 1 14.49 6.95 20.19
CA GLY A 1 15.81 6.46 20.55
C GLY A 1 16.73 6.41 19.34
N LYS A 2 18.02 6.35 19.58
CA LYS A 2 19.04 6.26 18.55
C LYS A 2 20.04 5.20 18.98
N ASP A 3 20.23 4.18 18.12
CA ASP A 3 21.24 3.16 18.31
C ASP A 3 22.50 3.45 17.48
N SER A 4 23.48 2.56 17.57
CA SER A 4 24.72 2.66 16.83
C SER A 4 24.47 2.62 15.31
N MET A 5 25.03 3.58 14.59
CA MET A 5 24.83 3.78 13.15
C MET A 5 26.01 3.30 12.32
N TYR A 6 26.68 2.23 12.76
CA TYR A 6 27.77 1.66 11.99
C TYR A 6 27.23 0.79 10.85
N VAL A 7 27.42 1.24 9.62
CA VAL A 7 26.86 0.64 8.40
C VAL A 7 27.90 -0.03 7.50
N ASP A 8 29.15 -0.08 7.93
CA ASP A 8 30.24 -0.74 7.21
C ASP A 8 30.46 -2.17 7.72
N GLY A 9 30.65 -3.11 6.83
CA GLY A 9 31.01 -4.49 7.12
C GLY A 9 32.04 -5.02 6.14
N ASN A 10 32.72 -6.08 6.55
CA ASN A 10 33.61 -6.83 5.66
C ASN A 10 32.99 -8.22 5.42
N LEU A 11 32.80 -8.56 4.16
CA LEU A 11 32.34 -9.88 3.72
C LEU A 11 33.52 -10.65 3.16
N GLN A 12 33.61 -11.94 3.51
CA GLN A 12 34.58 -12.86 2.91
C GLN A 12 33.99 -13.41 1.61
N GLY A 13 34.69 -13.19 0.53
CA GLY A 13 34.36 -13.79 -0.75
C GLY A 13 34.69 -15.29 -0.81
N ARG A 14 34.23 -15.93 -1.88
CA ARG A 14 34.36 -17.39 -2.06
C ARG A 14 35.81 -17.88 -2.08
N TYR A 15 36.74 -17.02 -2.49
CA TYR A 15 38.15 -17.36 -2.63
C TYR A 15 39.04 -16.73 -1.55
N GLY A 16 38.45 -16.29 -0.43
CA GLY A 16 39.16 -15.73 0.70
C GLY A 16 39.44 -14.22 0.60
N GLU A 17 39.02 -13.57 -0.48
CA GLU A 17 39.09 -12.12 -0.61
C GLU A 17 38.15 -11.43 0.37
N THR A 18 38.54 -10.22 0.83
CA THR A 18 37.71 -9.41 1.72
C THR A 18 37.11 -8.25 0.95
N HIS A 19 35.80 -8.17 0.94
CA HIS A 19 35.06 -7.07 0.34
C HIS A 19 34.46 -6.17 1.43
N LYS A 20 34.83 -4.89 1.42
CA LYS A 20 34.17 -3.90 2.26
C LYS A 20 32.79 -3.60 1.64
N VAL A 21 31.76 -3.74 2.45
CA VAL A 21 30.38 -3.40 2.10
C VAL A 21 29.89 -2.29 3.01
N SER A 22 29.45 -1.20 2.41
CA SER A 22 28.78 -0.12 3.13
C SER A 22 27.30 -0.15 2.80
N ALA A 23 26.43 -0.27 3.81
CA ALA A 23 25.00 -0.18 3.62
C ALA A 23 24.59 1.28 3.40
N LEU A 24 23.51 1.49 2.65
CA LEU A 24 22.89 2.80 2.55
C LEU A 24 22.32 3.20 3.92
N GLU A 25 22.36 4.48 4.24
CA GLU A 25 21.72 5.03 5.42
C GLU A 25 20.22 4.68 5.39
N THR A 26 19.76 4.04 6.47
CA THR A 26 18.37 3.58 6.57
C THR A 26 17.77 4.11 7.87
N LEU A 27 16.62 4.76 7.77
CA LEU A 27 15.80 5.17 8.90
C LEU A 27 14.66 4.19 9.10
N GLN A 28 14.57 3.63 10.30
CA GLN A 28 13.44 2.82 10.71
C GLN A 28 12.57 3.60 11.70
N PHE A 29 11.29 3.74 11.36
CA PHE A 29 10.30 4.33 12.25
C PHE A 29 9.41 3.22 12.82
N SER A 30 9.24 3.24 14.13
CA SER A 30 8.30 2.37 14.84
C SER A 30 7.34 3.23 15.65
N THR A 31 6.04 2.97 15.51
CA THR A 31 5.00 3.67 16.26
C THR A 31 4.15 2.67 17.02
N ILE A 32 3.73 3.05 18.21
CA ILE A 32 2.82 2.27 19.05
C ILE A 32 1.68 3.20 19.45
N SER A 33 0.46 2.70 19.33
CA SER A 33 -0.74 3.37 19.78
C SER A 33 -1.64 2.40 20.52
N LEU A 34 -2.52 2.93 21.38
CA LEU A 34 -3.54 2.16 22.04
C LEU A 34 -4.87 2.34 21.31
N ILE A 35 -5.65 1.28 21.24
CA ILE A 35 -7.02 1.30 20.77
C ILE A 35 -7.92 0.87 21.92
N ASP A 36 -8.95 1.64 22.21
CA ASP A 36 -9.83 1.41 23.36
C ASP A 36 -10.69 0.15 23.19
N ASP A 37 -11.06 -0.15 21.95
CA ASP A 37 -11.91 -1.29 21.61
C ASP A 37 -11.34 -2.06 20.41
N VAL A 38 -10.72 -3.19 20.69
CA VAL A 38 -10.11 -4.05 19.66
C VAL A 38 -11.15 -4.61 18.66
N THR A 39 -12.42 -4.65 19.01
CA THR A 39 -13.47 -5.13 18.10
C THR A 39 -13.76 -4.18 16.95
N ARG A 40 -13.26 -2.94 17.01
CA ARG A 40 -13.31 -1.95 15.92
C ARG A 40 -12.18 -2.07 14.92
N CYS A 41 -11.20 -2.94 15.18
CA CYS A 41 -10.14 -3.18 14.23
C CYS A 41 -10.68 -3.88 12.98
N VAL A 42 -10.26 -3.41 11.82
CA VAL A 42 -10.52 -4.07 10.54
C VAL A 42 -9.27 -4.79 10.06
N THR A 43 -9.44 -5.92 9.40
CA THR A 43 -8.36 -6.71 8.81
C THR A 43 -8.33 -6.54 7.30
N MET A 44 -7.30 -7.06 6.63
CA MET A 44 -7.09 -6.84 5.20
C MET A 44 -7.96 -7.72 4.30
N ASP A 45 -8.42 -8.86 4.79
CA ASP A 45 -9.12 -9.88 4.04
C ASP A 45 -10.53 -9.45 3.62
N SER A 46 -10.93 -9.71 2.38
CA SER A 46 -12.31 -9.54 1.91
C SER A 46 -13.27 -10.41 2.74
N LYS A 47 -14.45 -9.86 3.12
CA LYS A 47 -15.34 -10.50 4.09
C LYS A 47 -16.50 -11.26 3.46
N VAL A 48 -17.21 -10.62 2.54
CA VAL A 48 -18.45 -11.14 1.97
C VAL A 48 -18.43 -10.99 0.46
N ALA A 49 -18.92 -12.02 -0.25
CA ALA A 49 -19.11 -11.91 -1.69
C ALA A 49 -20.21 -10.87 -1.99
N GLY A 50 -19.88 -9.94 -2.88
CA GLY A 50 -20.75 -8.81 -3.22
C GLY A 50 -20.36 -7.49 -2.55
N ASP A 51 -19.42 -7.50 -1.60
CA ASP A 51 -18.85 -6.27 -1.07
C ASP A 51 -18.26 -5.40 -2.19
N LEU A 52 -18.46 -4.09 -2.09
CA LEU A 52 -17.86 -3.11 -2.99
C LEU A 52 -16.39 -2.88 -2.63
N VAL A 53 -15.54 -2.77 -3.66
CA VAL A 53 -14.10 -2.54 -3.49
C VAL A 53 -13.76 -1.13 -3.94
N TYR A 54 -13.14 -0.36 -3.05
CA TYR A 54 -12.68 0.99 -3.30
C TYR A 54 -11.16 1.08 -3.23
N VAL A 55 -10.60 1.92 -4.09
CA VAL A 55 -9.19 2.35 -4.00
C VAL A 55 -9.18 3.80 -3.54
N LEU A 56 -8.62 4.05 -2.38
CA LEU A 56 -8.39 5.39 -1.84
C LEU A 56 -6.97 5.85 -2.15
N GLY A 57 -6.80 7.16 -2.37
CA GLY A 57 -5.52 7.76 -2.72
C GLY A 57 -5.22 7.68 -4.21
N THR A 58 -4.25 8.46 -4.67
CA THR A 58 -3.99 8.71 -6.09
C THR A 58 -2.88 7.79 -6.61
N THR A 59 -3.15 7.06 -7.69
CA THR A 59 -2.12 6.34 -8.45
C THR A 59 -1.39 7.31 -9.37
N ARG A 60 -0.06 7.22 -9.43
CA ARG A 60 0.81 8.01 -10.28
C ARG A 60 1.77 7.13 -11.06
N ASN A 61 2.41 7.67 -12.09
CA ASN A 61 3.43 6.95 -12.83
C ASN A 61 4.73 6.88 -12.00
N GLU A 62 4.76 6.01 -11.01
CA GLU A 62 5.81 5.84 -10.02
C GLU A 62 6.27 4.37 -9.97
N LEU A 63 6.84 3.89 -11.09
CA LEU A 63 7.39 2.54 -11.22
C LEU A 63 8.90 2.46 -10.87
N GLY A 64 9.55 3.61 -10.61
CA GLY A 64 10.96 3.64 -10.26
C GLY A 64 11.25 2.88 -8.97
N ALA A 65 12.25 2.01 -8.99
CA ALA A 65 12.65 1.14 -7.89
C ALA A 65 11.54 0.19 -7.38
N SER A 66 10.46 -0.01 -8.15
CA SER A 66 9.38 -0.94 -7.82
C SER A 66 9.80 -2.40 -8.00
N GLU A 67 9.07 -3.30 -7.34
CA GLU A 67 9.22 -4.75 -7.54
C GLU A 67 8.98 -5.15 -9.00
N TYR A 68 8.04 -4.49 -9.67
CA TYR A 68 7.76 -4.74 -11.09
C TYR A 68 8.97 -4.44 -11.98
N TYR A 69 9.61 -3.27 -11.79
CA TYR A 69 10.81 -2.94 -12.56
C TYR A 69 12.01 -3.79 -12.16
N ALA A 70 12.15 -4.14 -10.88
CA ALA A 70 13.18 -5.06 -10.43
C ALA A 70 13.04 -6.45 -11.10
N HIS A 71 11.82 -6.97 -11.21
CA HIS A 71 11.53 -8.22 -11.91
C HIS A 71 11.90 -8.16 -13.41
N LEU A 72 11.70 -7.01 -14.06
CA LEU A 72 12.04 -6.79 -15.46
C LEU A 72 13.51 -6.42 -15.69
N GLY A 73 14.32 -6.28 -14.63
CA GLY A 73 15.72 -5.87 -14.71
C GLY A 73 15.93 -4.37 -14.92
N TYR A 74 14.94 -3.54 -14.59
CA TYR A 74 15.01 -2.08 -14.68
C TYR A 74 15.06 -1.42 -13.30
N LEU A 75 15.65 -0.23 -13.22
CA LEU A 75 15.59 0.60 -12.03
C LEU A 75 14.48 1.67 -12.13
N GLY A 76 14.40 2.34 -13.29
CA GLY A 76 13.47 3.44 -13.51
C GLY A 76 13.90 4.76 -12.83
N ARG A 77 13.16 5.83 -13.08
CA ARG A 77 13.49 7.17 -12.57
C ARG A 77 12.39 7.75 -11.66
N ASN A 78 11.12 7.42 -11.92
CA ASN A 78 9.99 7.97 -11.20
C ASN A 78 9.75 7.13 -9.95
N VAL A 79 10.46 7.44 -8.87
CA VAL A 79 10.29 6.76 -7.58
C VAL A 79 9.05 7.29 -6.85
N PRO A 80 8.41 6.46 -6.01
CA PRO A 80 7.29 6.90 -5.18
C PRO A 80 7.66 8.10 -4.31
N GLU A 81 6.75 9.06 -4.24
CA GLU A 81 6.89 10.27 -3.45
C GLU A 81 5.82 10.32 -2.37
N VAL A 82 6.21 10.64 -1.14
CA VAL A 82 5.26 10.87 -0.04
C VAL A 82 4.73 12.29 -0.10
N ARG A 83 3.40 12.44 -0.11
CA ARG A 83 2.68 13.72 -0.15
C ARG A 83 1.79 13.85 1.09
N PRO A 84 2.33 14.36 2.20
CA PRO A 84 1.62 14.39 3.49
C PRO A 84 0.30 15.17 3.43
N ASP A 85 0.25 16.24 2.66
CA ASP A 85 -0.92 17.12 2.55
C ASP A 85 -2.10 16.42 1.85
N GLU A 86 -1.82 15.48 0.95
CA GLU A 86 -2.85 14.66 0.29
C GLU A 86 -3.21 13.44 1.15
N PHE A 87 -2.19 12.80 1.73
CA PHE A 87 -2.36 11.57 2.52
C PHE A 87 -3.12 11.81 3.82
N ALA A 88 -2.78 12.85 4.58
CA ALA A 88 -3.33 13.04 5.91
C ALA A 88 -4.85 13.27 5.95
N PRO A 89 -5.46 14.03 5.01
CA PRO A 89 -6.92 14.11 4.93
C PRO A 89 -7.57 12.76 4.60
N SER A 90 -7.07 12.07 3.55
CA SER A 90 -7.60 10.77 3.14
C SER A 90 -7.53 9.73 4.25
N TYR A 91 -6.41 9.71 4.99
CA TYR A 91 -6.25 8.83 6.14
C TYR A 91 -7.25 9.13 7.26
N ARG A 92 -7.51 10.41 7.57
CA ARG A 92 -8.52 10.79 8.57
C ARG A 92 -9.94 10.38 8.16
N HIS A 93 -10.29 10.52 6.88
CA HIS A 93 -11.57 10.06 6.34
C HIS A 93 -11.71 8.55 6.46
N LEU A 94 -10.67 7.79 6.13
CA LEU A 94 -10.66 6.34 6.32
C LEU A 94 -10.85 5.94 7.79
N MET A 95 -10.13 6.58 8.71
CA MET A 95 -10.29 6.33 10.14
C MET A 95 -11.70 6.63 10.61
N HIS A 96 -12.30 7.74 10.16
CA HIS A 96 -13.68 8.10 10.49
C HIS A 96 -14.67 7.07 9.94
N ALA A 97 -14.48 6.57 8.71
CA ALA A 97 -15.32 5.52 8.15
C ALA A 97 -15.23 4.20 8.95
N ILE A 98 -14.02 3.83 9.40
CA ILE A 98 -13.81 2.65 10.27
C ILE A 98 -14.52 2.82 11.62
N GLU A 99 -14.35 3.98 12.26
CA GLU A 99 -14.98 4.29 13.55
C GLU A 99 -16.50 4.23 13.50
N ASN A 100 -17.10 4.57 12.35
CA ASN A 100 -18.54 4.50 12.13
C ASN A 100 -19.02 3.12 11.63
N GLY A 101 -18.12 2.12 11.56
CA GLY A 101 -18.47 0.76 11.16
C GLY A 101 -18.88 0.64 9.69
N LEU A 102 -18.43 1.56 8.83
CA LEU A 102 -18.75 1.55 7.39
C LEU A 102 -17.83 0.63 6.59
N VAL A 103 -16.66 0.29 7.14
CA VAL A 103 -15.61 -0.47 6.47
C VAL A 103 -15.63 -1.93 6.90
N ALA A 104 -15.67 -2.84 5.95
CA ALA A 104 -15.57 -4.29 6.19
C ALA A 104 -14.11 -4.74 6.26
N SER A 105 -13.25 -4.26 5.35
CA SER A 105 -11.81 -4.50 5.39
C SER A 105 -11.01 -3.30 4.88
N ALA A 106 -9.76 -3.18 5.32
CA ALA A 106 -8.86 -2.14 4.84
C ALA A 106 -7.42 -2.67 4.72
N HIS A 107 -6.75 -2.35 3.62
CA HIS A 107 -5.38 -2.78 3.34
C HIS A 107 -4.60 -1.68 2.63
N GLY A 108 -3.41 -1.35 3.12
CA GLY A 108 -2.52 -0.41 2.44
C GLY A 108 -1.93 -0.99 1.17
N ILE A 109 -1.73 -0.16 0.15
CA ILE A 109 -1.03 -0.54 -1.08
C ILE A 109 0.43 -0.12 -0.96
N TYR A 110 1.32 -1.11 -1.03
CA TYR A 110 2.77 -0.96 -0.82
C TYR A 110 3.56 -1.53 -2.00
N ARG A 111 4.70 -2.17 -1.73
CA ARG A 111 5.56 -2.84 -2.72
C ARG A 111 4.79 -3.89 -3.53
N GLY A 112 4.95 -3.84 -4.84
CA GLY A 112 4.19 -4.66 -5.79
C GLY A 112 2.94 -3.97 -6.37
N GLY A 113 2.52 -2.84 -5.80
CA GLY A 113 1.42 -2.02 -6.33
C GLY A 113 0.03 -2.62 -6.16
N LEU A 114 -0.94 -2.02 -6.85
CA LEU A 114 -2.37 -2.33 -6.71
C LEU A 114 -2.68 -3.80 -6.98
N ALA A 115 -2.13 -4.39 -8.05
CA ALA A 115 -2.45 -5.76 -8.44
C ALA A 115 -2.09 -6.78 -7.38
N VAL A 116 -0.90 -6.66 -6.80
CA VAL A 116 -0.42 -7.57 -5.75
C VAL A 116 -1.31 -7.46 -4.51
N HIS A 117 -1.65 -6.24 -4.11
CA HIS A 117 -2.45 -6.02 -2.90
C HIS A 117 -3.93 -6.38 -3.08
N LEU A 118 -4.51 -6.21 -4.29
CA LEU A 118 -5.83 -6.75 -4.61
C LEU A 118 -5.84 -8.28 -4.51
N ALA A 119 -4.81 -8.93 -5.06
CA ALA A 119 -4.67 -10.39 -4.94
C ALA A 119 -4.53 -10.83 -3.47
N MET A 120 -3.78 -10.10 -2.65
CA MET A 120 -3.65 -10.41 -1.21
C MET A 120 -4.98 -10.30 -0.47
N VAL A 121 -5.77 -9.25 -0.75
CA VAL A 121 -7.10 -9.05 -0.15
C VAL A 121 -8.05 -10.18 -0.55
N ALA A 122 -8.08 -10.55 -1.84
CA ALA A 122 -8.89 -11.63 -2.36
C ALA A 122 -8.51 -13.00 -1.78
N MET A 123 -7.21 -13.32 -1.80
CA MET A 123 -6.69 -14.57 -1.22
C MET A 123 -6.93 -14.65 0.30
N GLY A 124 -6.75 -13.55 1.01
CA GLY A 124 -6.97 -13.50 2.46
C GLY A 124 -8.40 -13.86 2.84
N GLY A 125 -9.38 -13.41 2.06
CA GLY A 125 -10.80 -13.73 2.25
C GLY A 125 -11.28 -15.00 1.52
N ASN A 126 -10.41 -15.64 0.74
CA ASN A 126 -10.76 -16.75 -0.15
C ASN A 126 -11.95 -16.43 -1.07
N LEU A 127 -11.98 -15.20 -1.59
CA LEU A 127 -12.98 -14.69 -2.51
C LEU A 127 -12.34 -14.27 -3.84
N GLY A 128 -13.13 -14.27 -4.92
CA GLY A 128 -12.75 -13.63 -6.17
C GLY A 128 -12.87 -12.11 -6.08
N LEU A 129 -12.28 -11.39 -7.04
CA LEU A 129 -12.35 -9.95 -7.13
C LEU A 129 -12.49 -9.55 -8.61
N GLU A 130 -13.35 -8.58 -8.87
CA GLU A 130 -13.47 -7.90 -10.15
C GLU A 130 -13.05 -6.44 -9.97
N ALA A 131 -12.18 -5.93 -10.85
CA ALA A 131 -11.67 -4.57 -10.78
C ALA A 131 -11.77 -3.89 -12.15
N ASP A 132 -12.40 -2.71 -12.17
CA ASP A 132 -12.40 -1.81 -13.33
C ASP A 132 -11.24 -0.81 -13.21
N LEU A 133 -10.18 -1.03 -13.96
CA LEU A 133 -8.99 -0.17 -13.94
C LEU A 133 -9.27 1.27 -14.41
N THR A 134 -10.35 1.48 -15.15
CA THR A 134 -10.72 2.83 -15.62
C THR A 134 -11.16 3.75 -14.48
N GLN A 135 -11.55 3.18 -13.34
CA GLN A 135 -12.00 3.88 -12.15
C GLN A 135 -10.88 4.17 -11.13
N VAL A 136 -9.66 3.68 -11.39
CA VAL A 136 -8.55 3.89 -10.45
C VAL A 136 -8.21 5.37 -10.32
N PRO A 137 -8.21 5.96 -9.11
CA PRO A 137 -7.94 7.38 -8.92
C PRO A 137 -6.57 7.79 -9.43
N GLY A 138 -6.52 8.86 -10.24
CA GLY A 138 -5.31 9.34 -10.90
C GLY A 138 -4.92 8.56 -12.17
N GLY A 139 -5.63 7.47 -12.48
CA GLY A 139 -5.31 6.56 -13.59
C GLY A 139 -5.31 7.24 -14.96
N GLY A 140 -6.37 7.96 -15.28
CA GLY A 140 -6.50 8.72 -16.52
C GLY A 140 -6.12 7.92 -17.76
N LYS A 141 -5.07 8.38 -18.48
CA LYS A 141 -4.53 7.71 -19.69
C LYS A 141 -3.27 6.90 -19.42
N MET A 142 -3.04 6.47 -18.18
CA MET A 142 -1.89 5.63 -17.86
C MET A 142 -2.06 4.23 -18.48
N ARG A 143 -0.92 3.59 -18.76
CA ARG A 143 -0.88 2.18 -19.18
C ARG A 143 -1.32 1.29 -18.01
N ASP A 144 -1.89 0.14 -18.33
CA ASP A 144 -2.38 -0.82 -17.33
C ASP A 144 -1.29 -1.30 -16.37
N ASP A 145 -0.06 -1.52 -16.87
CA ASP A 145 1.06 -1.91 -16.02
C ASP A 145 1.46 -0.82 -15.01
N VAL A 146 1.33 0.45 -15.39
CA VAL A 146 1.53 1.58 -14.47
C VAL A 146 0.43 1.60 -13.41
N LEU A 147 -0.83 1.44 -13.79
CA LEU A 147 -1.96 1.39 -12.86
C LEU A 147 -1.83 0.25 -11.86
N LEU A 148 -1.46 -0.93 -12.35
CA LEU A 148 -1.40 -2.16 -11.57
C LEU A 148 -0.18 -2.23 -10.65
N PHE A 149 0.98 -1.73 -11.10
CA PHE A 149 2.26 -1.99 -10.42
C PHE A 149 2.98 -0.75 -9.92
N SER A 150 2.46 0.47 -10.10
CA SER A 150 3.00 1.64 -9.42
C SER A 150 2.91 1.47 -7.91
N GLU A 151 3.95 1.91 -7.22
CA GLU A 151 4.06 1.83 -5.76
C GLU A 151 3.80 3.19 -5.09
N SER A 152 2.93 4.01 -5.69
CA SER A 152 2.56 5.33 -5.16
C SER A 152 2.11 5.23 -3.72
N ALA A 153 2.68 6.08 -2.87
CA ALA A 153 2.44 6.10 -1.44
C ALA A 153 1.03 6.61 -1.08
N GLY A 154 0.53 6.22 0.10
CA GLY A 154 -0.71 6.77 0.67
C GLY A 154 -2.00 6.22 0.04
N ARG A 155 -1.98 5.00 -0.48
CA ARG A 155 -3.15 4.36 -1.07
C ARG A 155 -3.64 3.19 -0.22
N PHE A 156 -4.97 2.95 -0.26
CA PHE A 156 -5.60 1.83 0.43
C PHE A 156 -6.63 1.13 -0.47
N ILE A 157 -6.78 -0.18 -0.27
CA ILE A 157 -7.92 -0.96 -0.74
C ILE A 157 -8.87 -1.06 0.44
N VAL A 158 -10.14 -0.75 0.22
CA VAL A 158 -11.19 -0.81 1.23
C VAL A 158 -12.37 -1.60 0.67
N THR A 159 -12.92 -2.51 1.47
CA THR A 159 -14.18 -3.16 1.12
C THR A 159 -15.30 -2.70 2.03
N ILE A 160 -16.48 -2.55 1.49
CA ILE A 160 -17.69 -2.12 2.22
C ILE A 160 -18.91 -2.96 1.82
N ASP A 161 -19.85 -3.09 2.72
CA ASP A 161 -21.19 -3.57 2.44
C ASP A 161 -21.88 -2.59 1.46
N PRO A 162 -22.50 -3.08 0.35
CA PRO A 162 -23.23 -2.22 -0.59
C PRO A 162 -24.29 -1.33 0.05
N ASP A 163 -24.94 -1.78 1.13
CA ASP A 163 -25.95 -1.00 1.86
C ASP A 163 -25.37 0.22 2.59
N LYS A 164 -24.05 0.26 2.77
CA LYS A 164 -23.32 1.39 3.39
C LYS A 164 -22.72 2.36 2.39
N ARG A 165 -22.95 2.15 1.10
CA ARG A 165 -22.31 2.88 0.01
C ARG A 165 -22.47 4.40 0.14
N GLU A 166 -23.70 4.88 0.26
CA GLU A 166 -24.00 6.31 0.32
C GLU A 166 -23.30 6.96 1.53
N ALA A 167 -23.43 6.35 2.71
CA ALA A 167 -22.79 6.87 3.92
C ALA A 167 -21.25 6.86 3.85
N PHE A 168 -20.67 5.89 3.14
CA PHE A 168 -19.22 5.82 2.94
C PHE A 168 -18.74 6.88 1.94
N GLU A 169 -19.41 7.00 0.79
CA GLU A 169 -19.04 7.97 -0.26
C GLU A 169 -19.19 9.44 0.23
N ASP A 170 -20.11 9.72 1.12
CA ASP A 170 -20.32 11.06 1.72
C ASP A 170 -19.14 11.53 2.59
N ILE A 171 -18.26 10.62 3.02
CA ILE A 171 -17.07 10.95 3.83
C ILE A 171 -15.91 11.46 2.94
N PHE A 172 -15.83 11.04 1.67
CA PHE A 172 -14.71 11.28 0.76
C PHE A 172 -15.02 12.30 -0.32
#